data_e3863882634cdd3453c91afedb3531f9
#
_entry.id   e3863882634cdd3453c91afedb3531f9
#
_cell.length_a   1.000
_cell.length_b   1.000
_cell.length_c   1.000
_cell.angle_alpha   90.00
_cell.angle_beta   90.00
_cell.angle_gamma   90.00
#
_symmetry.space_group_name_H-M   'P 1'
#
loop_
_entity.id
_entity.type
_entity.pdbx_description
1 polymer ?
#
loop_
_entity_poly.entity_id
_entity_poly.type
_entity_poly.pdbx_seq_one_letter_code
_entity_poly.pdbx_strand_id
1 'polypeptide(L)'
;MSTKRNVHLVTGGRFHDTGFARMELLKLLAELPCASVSVGQDFSSIDQILSADLLISYTCDVRPTFAQQVVLKAFLERGGRWFALHGTNSLLDFDSTDGPIDAFGVTIPGVPFAPDLAPEFMSLLGTRFVTHPPIQPFQVTVAEPEHPIV
;
A
#
# COMPACT_ATOMS: atom_id res chain seq x y z
N MET A 1 29.33 -14.89 1.53
CA MET A 1 28.63 -14.01 2.48
C MET A 1 27.37 -13.51 1.79
N SER A 2 26.20 -13.72 2.39
CA SER A 2 24.95 -13.20 1.83
C SER A 2 24.95 -11.67 1.92
N THR A 3 24.65 -11.00 0.82
CA THR A 3 24.62 -9.53 0.78
C THR A 3 23.44 -9.06 1.64
N LYS A 4 23.69 -8.14 2.57
CA LYS A 4 22.65 -7.54 3.40
C LYS A 4 21.64 -6.81 2.50
N ARG A 5 20.34 -7.03 2.73
CA ARG A 5 19.22 -6.40 2.00
C ARG A 5 18.51 -5.40 2.89
N ASN A 6 18.35 -4.19 2.40
CA ASN A 6 17.60 -3.15 3.11
C ASN A 6 16.12 -3.25 2.75
N VAL A 7 15.28 -3.40 3.75
CA VAL A 7 13.82 -3.41 3.62
C VAL A 7 13.25 -2.20 4.34
N HIS A 8 12.40 -1.44 3.68
CA HIS A 8 11.61 -0.41 4.34
C HIS A 8 10.14 -0.85 4.41
N LEU A 9 9.60 -0.93 5.63
CA LEU A 9 8.22 -1.32 5.89
C LEU A 9 7.41 -0.09 6.27
N VAL A 10 6.40 0.24 5.48
CA VAL A 10 5.43 1.30 5.76
C VAL A 10 4.10 0.68 6.17
N THR A 11 3.65 0.98 7.39
CA THR A 11 2.34 0.52 7.88
C THR A 11 1.62 1.65 8.59
N GLY A 12 0.46 2.05 8.08
CA GLY A 12 -0.27 3.18 8.65
C GLY A 12 -1.62 3.43 7.97
N GLY A 13 -2.30 4.47 8.44
CA GLY A 13 -3.58 4.91 7.90
C GLY A 13 -4.77 4.50 8.74
N ARG A 14 -5.93 4.29 8.08
CA ARG A 14 -7.23 4.11 8.73
C ARG A 14 -7.83 2.73 8.46
N PHE A 15 -8.86 2.36 9.20
CA PHE A 15 -9.80 1.24 9.00
C PHE A 15 -9.20 -0.17 9.15
N HIS A 16 -7.90 -0.30 9.34
CA HIS A 16 -7.22 -1.59 9.46
C HIS A 16 -6.35 -1.64 10.69
N ASP A 17 -6.18 -2.82 11.26
CA ASP A 17 -5.21 -3.04 12.34
C ASP A 17 -3.78 -3.03 11.78
N THR A 18 -3.27 -1.82 11.58
CA THR A 18 -1.90 -1.60 11.06
C THR A 18 -0.84 -2.03 12.07
N GLY A 19 -1.17 -2.07 13.37
CA GLY A 19 -0.29 -2.57 14.42
C GLY A 19 -0.09 -4.08 14.31
N PHE A 20 -1.19 -4.83 14.16
CA PHE A 20 -1.14 -6.27 13.93
C PHE A 20 -0.39 -6.60 12.63
N ALA A 21 -0.75 -5.95 11.53
CA ALA A 21 -0.10 -6.16 10.24
C ALA A 21 1.42 -5.90 10.31
N ARG A 22 1.84 -4.83 10.99
CA ARG A 22 3.26 -4.52 11.23
C ARG A 22 3.96 -5.65 11.97
N MET A 23 3.35 -6.14 13.06
CA MET A 23 3.95 -7.22 13.85
C MET A 23 4.12 -8.51 13.03
N GLU A 24 3.10 -8.91 12.27
CA GLU A 24 3.17 -10.12 11.45
C GLU A 24 4.21 -9.99 10.32
N LEU A 25 4.25 -8.85 9.63
CA LEU A 25 5.27 -8.61 8.61
C LEU A 25 6.69 -8.57 9.18
N LEU A 26 6.88 -7.99 10.37
CA LEU A 26 8.19 -7.99 11.03
C LEU A 26 8.63 -9.39 11.48
N LYS A 27 7.71 -10.26 11.91
CA LYS A 27 8.03 -11.66 12.21
C LYS A 27 8.54 -12.39 10.97
N LEU A 28 7.84 -12.25 9.84
CA LEU A 28 8.26 -12.85 8.57
C LEU A 28 9.63 -12.32 8.12
N LEU A 29 9.87 -11.02 8.24
CA LEU A 29 11.15 -10.41 7.88
C LEU A 29 12.29 -10.82 8.81
N ALA A 30 12.00 -11.10 10.08
CA ALA A 30 12.99 -11.58 11.05
C ALA A 30 13.53 -13.00 10.74
N GLU A 31 12.79 -13.79 9.96
CA GLU A 31 13.23 -15.10 9.49
C GLU A 31 14.30 -14.99 8.39
N LEU A 32 14.50 -13.80 7.82
CA LEU A 32 15.48 -13.54 6.77
C LEU A 32 16.80 -12.99 7.36
N PRO A 33 17.84 -13.81 7.55
CA PRO A 33 19.05 -13.41 8.29
C PRO A 33 19.85 -12.29 7.60
N CYS A 34 19.57 -12.02 6.32
CA CYS A 34 20.20 -10.95 5.57
C CYS A 34 19.37 -9.66 5.49
N ALA A 35 18.16 -9.63 6.05
CA ALA A 35 17.31 -8.45 6.03
C ALA A 35 17.72 -7.43 7.10
N SER A 36 17.78 -6.15 6.71
CA SER A 36 17.88 -4.99 7.61
C SER A 36 16.62 -4.18 7.43
N VAL A 37 15.76 -4.13 8.46
CA VAL A 37 14.43 -3.56 8.36
C VAL A 37 14.38 -2.21 9.04
N SER A 38 13.88 -1.19 8.31
CA SER A 38 13.43 0.08 8.86
C SER A 38 11.91 0.19 8.74
N VAL A 39 11.27 0.96 9.63
CA VAL A 39 9.81 1.04 9.72
C VAL A 39 9.36 2.49 9.67
N GLY A 40 8.31 2.77 8.89
CA GLY A 40 7.61 4.05 8.82
C GLY A 40 6.10 3.87 8.97
N GLN A 41 5.39 5.00 9.15
CA GLN A 41 3.92 5.03 9.18
C GLN A 41 3.31 5.60 7.90
N ASP A 42 4.13 6.28 7.13
CA ASP A 42 3.80 6.90 5.86
C ASP A 42 5.04 6.92 4.93
N PHE A 43 4.96 7.64 3.82
CA PHE A 43 6.03 7.74 2.83
C PHE A 43 7.02 8.90 3.10
N SER A 44 7.10 9.41 4.34
CA SER A 44 7.99 10.54 4.67
C SER A 44 9.46 10.15 4.86
N SER A 45 9.74 8.87 5.08
CA SER A 45 11.09 8.34 5.29
C SER A 45 11.88 8.23 3.96
N ILE A 46 12.15 9.36 3.32
CA ILE A 46 12.71 9.44 1.97
C ILE A 46 14.03 8.68 1.83
N ASP A 47 14.96 8.89 2.75
CA ASP A 47 16.30 8.26 2.69
C ASP A 47 16.20 6.74 2.84
N GLN A 48 15.32 6.25 3.70
CA GLN A 48 15.07 4.83 3.90
C GLN A 48 14.44 4.20 2.64
N ILE A 49 13.48 4.88 2.02
CA ILE A 49 12.87 4.43 0.75
C ILE A 49 13.94 4.38 -0.34
N LEU A 50 14.71 5.45 -0.52
CA LEU A 50 15.76 5.50 -1.55
C LEU A 50 16.89 4.52 -1.30
N SER A 51 17.19 4.13 -0.07
CA SER A 51 18.25 3.15 0.25
C SER A 51 17.76 1.71 0.31
N ALA A 52 16.45 1.47 0.26
CA ALA A 52 15.89 0.13 0.32
C ALA A 52 16.11 -0.67 -0.98
N ASP A 53 16.29 -1.98 -0.87
CA ASP A 53 16.16 -2.94 -1.98
C ASP A 53 14.69 -3.34 -2.18
N LEU A 54 13.92 -3.36 -1.08
CA LEU A 54 12.51 -3.72 -1.04
C LEU A 54 11.73 -2.73 -0.17
N LEU A 55 10.70 -2.14 -0.73
CA LEU A 55 9.65 -1.41 -0.03
C LEU A 55 8.45 -2.34 0.17
N ILE A 56 7.96 -2.44 1.39
CA ILE A 56 6.70 -3.11 1.70
C ILE A 56 5.75 -2.07 2.26
N SER A 57 4.54 -1.99 1.76
CA SER A 57 3.52 -1.10 2.31
C SER A 57 2.23 -1.85 2.62
N TYR A 58 1.70 -1.64 3.82
CA TYR A 58 0.37 -2.01 4.25
C TYR A 58 -0.29 -0.75 4.81
N THR A 59 -0.93 -0.01 3.93
CA THR A 59 -1.53 1.28 4.27
C THR A 59 -2.96 1.35 3.77
N CYS A 60 -3.76 2.24 4.36
CA CYS A 60 -5.05 2.63 3.85
C CYS A 60 -5.26 4.11 4.13
N ASP A 61 -5.64 4.87 3.12
CA ASP A 61 -5.85 6.33 3.19
C ASP A 61 -4.59 7.10 3.62
N VAL A 62 -3.42 6.62 3.20
CA VAL A 62 -2.14 7.33 3.34
C VAL A 62 -1.76 7.92 1.99
N ARG A 63 -2.02 9.21 1.83
CA ARG A 63 -1.76 9.93 0.58
C ARG A 63 -0.33 10.46 0.56
N PRO A 64 0.53 9.99 -0.36
CA PRO A 64 1.86 10.58 -0.52
C PRO A 64 1.74 11.99 -1.13
N THR A 65 2.56 12.92 -0.64
CA THR A 65 2.73 14.23 -1.26
C THR A 65 3.33 14.10 -2.65
N PHE A 66 3.26 15.14 -3.46
CA PHE A 66 3.88 15.13 -4.79
C PHE A 66 5.39 14.80 -4.71
N ALA A 67 6.12 15.38 -3.76
CA ALA A 67 7.54 15.08 -3.55
C ALA A 67 7.78 13.60 -3.20
N GLN A 68 6.94 13.00 -2.37
CA GLN A 68 7.02 11.58 -2.03
C GLN A 68 6.70 10.68 -3.24
N GLN A 69 5.76 11.06 -4.09
CA GLN A 69 5.47 10.34 -5.34
C GLN A 69 6.67 10.36 -6.30
N VAL A 70 7.38 11.47 -6.42
CA VAL A 70 8.63 11.58 -7.19
C VAL A 70 9.68 10.63 -6.64
N VAL A 71 9.82 10.53 -5.32
CA VAL A 71 10.77 9.60 -4.66
C VAL A 71 10.40 8.14 -4.92
N LEU A 72 9.11 7.78 -4.80
CA LEU A 72 8.63 6.42 -5.07
C LEU A 72 8.88 6.02 -6.53
N LYS A 73 8.67 6.95 -7.46
CA LYS A 73 8.99 6.75 -8.87
C LYS A 73 10.49 6.51 -9.08
N ALA A 74 11.34 7.36 -8.54
CA ALA A 74 12.79 7.23 -8.63
C ALA A 74 13.29 5.91 -7.98
N PHE A 75 12.66 5.49 -6.87
CA PHE A 75 12.93 4.20 -6.23
C PHE A 75 12.68 3.02 -7.19
N LEU A 76 11.57 3.01 -7.90
CA LEU A 76 11.24 1.97 -8.87
C LEU A 76 12.13 2.04 -10.11
N GLU A 77 12.39 3.22 -10.65
CA GLU A 77 13.24 3.44 -11.84
C GLU A 77 14.68 2.95 -11.64
N ARG A 78 15.22 3.04 -10.42
CA ARG A 78 16.55 2.49 -10.11
C ARG A 78 16.56 0.98 -9.86
N GLY A 79 15.42 0.28 -10.03
CA GLY A 79 15.28 -1.16 -9.84
C GLY A 79 14.87 -1.59 -8.44
N GLY A 80 14.42 -0.67 -7.59
CA GLY A 80 13.77 -0.97 -6.31
C GLY A 80 12.52 -1.81 -6.52
N ARG A 81 12.22 -2.68 -5.55
CA ARG A 81 11.04 -3.55 -5.60
C ARG A 81 10.01 -3.08 -4.58
N TRP A 82 8.75 -3.02 -4.98
CA TRP A 82 7.67 -2.61 -4.10
C TRP A 82 6.61 -3.69 -3.97
N PHE A 83 6.40 -4.15 -2.75
CA PHE A 83 5.32 -5.05 -2.41
C PHE A 83 4.21 -4.26 -1.69
N ALA A 84 3.26 -3.77 -2.47
CA ALA A 84 2.11 -3.01 -1.99
C ALA A 84 0.97 -3.96 -1.63
N LEU A 85 0.61 -3.96 -0.36
CA LEU A 85 -0.41 -4.85 0.20
C LEU A 85 -1.71 -4.10 0.43
N HIS A 86 -2.80 -4.82 0.25
CA HIS A 86 -4.16 -4.48 0.66
C HIS A 86 -4.58 -3.06 0.25
N GLY A 87 -4.90 -2.18 1.22
CA GLY A 87 -5.40 -0.83 1.00
C GLY A 87 -4.36 0.21 0.58
N THR A 88 -3.13 -0.17 0.22
CA THR A 88 -2.12 0.80 -0.22
C THR A 88 -2.59 1.63 -1.42
N ASN A 89 -3.44 1.08 -2.28
CA ASN A 89 -4.07 1.75 -3.41
C ASN A 89 -5.41 2.43 -3.07
N SER A 90 -5.75 2.54 -1.78
CA SER A 90 -6.99 3.13 -1.31
C SER A 90 -6.73 4.52 -0.72
N LEU A 91 -7.15 5.55 -1.44
CA LEU A 91 -7.22 6.93 -0.98
C LEU A 91 -8.68 7.35 -0.94
N LEU A 92 -9.13 7.81 0.22
CA LEU A 92 -10.55 8.05 0.48
C LEU A 92 -10.81 9.54 0.63
N ASP A 93 -11.98 9.95 0.21
CA ASP A 93 -12.53 11.28 0.45
C ASP A 93 -13.87 11.13 1.16
N PHE A 94 -13.99 11.79 2.32
CA PHE A 94 -15.21 11.78 3.14
C PHE A 94 -16.01 13.07 2.99
N ASP A 95 -15.41 14.09 2.42
CA ASP A 95 -15.95 15.45 2.35
C ASP A 95 -16.40 15.81 0.92
N SER A 96 -16.15 14.91 -0.04
CA SER A 96 -16.49 15.15 -1.44
C SER A 96 -18.00 15.14 -1.65
N THR A 97 -18.48 16.15 -2.36
CA THR A 97 -19.85 16.17 -2.92
C THR A 97 -19.99 15.26 -4.14
N ASP A 98 -18.87 14.74 -4.66
CA ASP A 98 -18.80 13.85 -5.82
C ASP A 98 -18.81 12.36 -5.41
N GLY A 99 -19.21 12.07 -4.16
CA GLY A 99 -19.31 10.72 -3.61
C GLY A 99 -20.36 9.86 -4.31
N PRO A 100 -20.52 8.60 -3.86
CA PRO A 100 -21.53 7.72 -4.40
C PRO A 100 -22.92 8.34 -4.28
N ILE A 101 -23.70 8.22 -5.34
CA ILE A 101 -25.08 8.73 -5.40
C ILE A 101 -26.08 7.58 -5.20
N ASP A 102 -27.22 7.88 -4.61
CA ASP A 102 -28.34 6.95 -4.53
C ASP A 102 -29.10 6.82 -5.88
N ALA A 103 -30.16 6.01 -5.89
CA ALA A 103 -30.99 5.80 -7.06
C ALA A 103 -31.69 7.08 -7.58
N PHE A 104 -31.69 8.15 -6.78
CA PHE A 104 -32.31 9.45 -7.12
C PHE A 104 -31.28 10.51 -7.51
N GLY A 105 -29.98 10.13 -7.57
CA GLY A 105 -28.90 11.05 -7.93
C GLY A 105 -28.43 11.94 -6.77
N VAL A 106 -28.77 11.60 -5.52
CA VAL A 106 -28.36 12.34 -4.32
C VAL A 106 -27.10 11.70 -3.74
N THR A 107 -26.09 12.50 -3.44
CA THR A 107 -24.86 12.04 -2.76
C THR A 107 -25.21 11.43 -1.41
N ILE A 108 -24.72 10.23 -1.14
CA ILE A 108 -24.93 9.50 0.12
C ILE A 108 -23.90 10.01 1.15
N PRO A 109 -24.32 10.75 2.18
CA PRO A 109 -23.39 11.30 3.17
C PRO A 109 -22.71 10.20 3.98
N GLY A 110 -21.44 10.40 4.32
CA GLY A 110 -20.69 9.50 5.20
C GLY A 110 -20.27 8.17 4.58
N VAL A 111 -20.53 7.96 3.30
CA VAL A 111 -19.98 6.82 2.55
C VAL A 111 -18.62 7.22 2.00
N PRO A 112 -17.55 6.51 2.38
CA PRO A 112 -16.22 6.82 1.86
C PRO A 112 -16.19 6.66 0.35
N PHE A 113 -15.70 7.69 -0.33
CA PHE A 113 -15.51 7.70 -1.76
C PHE A 113 -14.01 7.58 -2.07
N ALA A 114 -13.66 6.83 -3.10
CA ALA A 114 -12.28 6.63 -3.55
C ALA A 114 -12.05 7.29 -4.92
N PRO A 115 -11.94 8.64 -4.98
CA PRO A 115 -11.65 9.35 -6.21
C PRO A 115 -10.21 9.14 -6.65
N ASP A 116 -9.88 9.62 -7.83
CA ASP A 116 -8.51 9.61 -8.33
C ASP A 116 -7.70 10.80 -7.76
N LEU A 117 -7.32 10.67 -6.50
CA LEU A 117 -6.65 11.74 -5.75
C LEU A 117 -5.14 11.84 -6.00
N ALA A 118 -4.53 10.80 -6.53
CA ALA A 118 -3.10 10.74 -6.79
C ALA A 118 -2.82 9.83 -7.98
N PRO A 119 -3.14 10.25 -9.22
CA PRO A 119 -3.05 9.41 -10.42
C PRO A 119 -1.63 8.89 -10.66
N GLU A 120 -0.59 9.68 -10.41
CA GLU A 120 0.80 9.23 -10.52
C GLU A 120 1.11 8.09 -9.53
N PHE A 121 0.67 8.21 -8.28
CA PHE A 121 0.83 7.17 -7.27
C PHE A 121 0.08 5.89 -7.66
N MET A 122 -1.16 6.01 -8.14
CA MET A 122 -1.95 4.87 -8.61
C MET A 122 -1.33 4.22 -9.86
N SER A 123 -0.73 5.02 -10.73
CA SER A 123 0.01 4.52 -11.89
C SER A 123 1.24 3.69 -11.48
N LEU A 124 1.97 4.09 -10.44
CA LEU A 124 3.09 3.31 -9.91
C LEU A 124 2.65 1.96 -9.33
N LEU A 125 1.45 1.91 -8.72
CA LEU A 125 0.87 0.68 -8.17
C LEU A 125 0.20 -0.19 -9.25
N GLY A 126 -0.15 0.38 -10.40
CA GLY A 126 -0.87 -0.30 -11.47
C GLY A 126 -2.34 -0.60 -11.16
N THR A 127 -2.87 -0.09 -10.04
CA THR A 127 -4.23 -0.36 -9.59
C THR A 127 -4.73 0.73 -8.66
N ARG A 128 -6.06 0.89 -8.59
CA ARG A 128 -6.75 1.81 -7.69
C ARG A 128 -7.95 1.12 -7.05
N PHE A 129 -8.12 1.31 -5.75
CA PHE A 129 -9.32 0.90 -5.06
C PHE A 129 -10.50 1.79 -5.51
N VAL A 130 -11.64 1.18 -5.73
CA VAL A 130 -12.88 1.88 -6.07
C VAL A 130 -13.94 1.60 -4.99
N THR A 131 -14.19 0.32 -4.73
CA THR A 131 -15.17 -0.14 -3.73
C THR A 131 -14.95 -1.64 -3.47
N HIS A 132 -15.67 -2.18 -2.52
CA HIS A 132 -15.76 -3.63 -2.29
C HIS A 132 -17.23 -4.03 -2.04
N PRO A 133 -17.61 -5.28 -2.36
CA PRO A 133 -18.91 -5.82 -1.96
C PRO A 133 -18.96 -6.01 -0.44
N PRO A 134 -20.14 -6.36 0.12
CA PRO A 134 -20.23 -6.76 1.53
C PRO A 134 -19.20 -7.82 1.87
N ILE A 135 -18.53 -7.66 3.01
CA ILE A 135 -17.46 -8.56 3.47
C ILE A 135 -18.06 -9.94 3.75
N GLN A 136 -17.63 -10.95 2.99
CA GLN A 136 -18.03 -12.34 3.14
C GLN A 136 -16.82 -13.25 2.95
N PRO A 137 -16.80 -14.44 3.56
CA PRO A 137 -15.78 -15.44 3.26
C PRO A 137 -15.75 -15.78 1.76
N PHE A 138 -14.57 -15.86 1.18
CA PHE A 138 -14.38 -16.31 -0.21
C PHE A 138 -13.19 -17.26 -0.30
N GLN A 139 -13.21 -18.08 -1.34
CA GLN A 139 -12.13 -19.02 -1.59
C GLN A 139 -11.00 -18.36 -2.39
N VAL A 140 -9.78 -18.57 -1.95
CA VAL A 140 -8.57 -18.20 -2.69
C VAL A 140 -7.93 -19.47 -3.21
N THR A 141 -7.62 -19.52 -4.49
CA THR A 141 -6.96 -20.66 -5.14
C THR A 141 -5.68 -20.18 -5.81
N VAL A 142 -4.59 -20.88 -5.57
CA VAL A 142 -3.33 -20.65 -6.28
C VAL A 142 -3.47 -21.15 -7.70
N ALA A 143 -3.41 -20.25 -8.67
CA ALA A 143 -3.57 -20.60 -10.09
C ALA A 143 -2.30 -21.24 -10.67
N GLU A 144 -1.13 -20.80 -10.22
CA GLU A 144 0.18 -21.25 -10.68
C GLU A 144 1.07 -21.61 -9.49
N PRO A 145 0.95 -22.85 -8.93
CA PRO A 145 1.68 -23.22 -7.71
C PRO A 145 3.19 -23.30 -7.91
N GLU A 146 3.67 -23.44 -9.15
CA GLU A 146 5.09 -23.45 -9.49
C GLU A 146 5.68 -22.05 -9.75
N HIS A 147 4.86 -20.99 -9.62
CA HIS A 147 5.34 -19.63 -9.81
C HIS A 147 6.31 -19.25 -8.68
N PRO A 148 7.46 -18.60 -8.97
CA PRO A 148 8.51 -18.33 -7.96
C PRO A 148 8.10 -17.36 -6.84
N ILE A 149 6.90 -16.79 -6.88
CA ILE A 149 6.36 -15.94 -5.81
C ILE A 149 5.41 -16.73 -4.87
N VAL A 150 5.07 -17.97 -5.21
CA VAL A 150 4.16 -18.82 -4.41
C VAL A 150 4.95 -19.77 -3.54
#